data_a34ada691cf7854f2294a386d6227878
#
_entry.id   a34ada691cf7854f2294a386d6227878
#
_cell.length_a   1.000
_cell.length_b   1.000
_cell.length_c   1.000
_cell.angle_alpha   90.00
_cell.angle_beta   90.00
_cell.angle_gamma   90.00
#
_symmetry.space_group_name_H-M   'P 1'
#
loop_
_entity.id
_entity.type
_entity.pdbx_description
1 polymer ?
#
loop_
_entity_poly.entity_id
_entity_poly.type
_entity_poly.pdbx_seq_one_letter_code
_entity_poly.pdbx_strand_id
1 'polypeptide(L)'
;MRMRRMGSFGKAAAAGACVLGLWAGTARAEMAALVIGIDGYHAINRLQGAVNDARDIADALKTAGARDVRLLVDDDATRSRIMTAWKDLIATTSPTDTLVLTYAGHGGQEPERVPGNEADGKDEVLLLTGFAVKGAGTAERIADDELALMLKEAEPRRVIFVADACHSGTMTRAFDTRAGGLGTRAATYGPIEDDELPLPTDKALEAEKEELPNVTFFAAVPENELAPEVMIDNHPRGALSWAFARALRGGADRDGDGVLSKGELESFIRETVRMKLEGRQHPQVQPAGRGEDALIQSTPMPVQPFAGLPAAAPLPLRILAPDEDARRLAAALTGVALVSAPDAPALLTWDQRRGEVVSGTGDVVAALAGTPTDPAVVRRLLQIVDKWALVERVKAAAGARPLTLSLLPDDRVHRQGDKVTFSMTGNQGSFFTLLNLASDGTVNFLYPLAGGPDSDPLQIPRGRPYRIPFTVQPPYGADHFIAITTTQPLPALHQDLLSLDGRSAAAQVAILLSQHLAGQMVELGVHGVYTGAR
;
A
#
# COMPACT_ATOMS: atom_id res chain seq x y z
N MET A 1 -8.84 -67.10 -52.99
CA MET A 1 -7.78 -68.11 -53.20
C MET A 1 -6.79 -67.97 -52.06
N ARG A 2 -6.95 -68.81 -51.04
CA ARG A 2 -6.02 -69.75 -50.38
C ARG A 2 -4.53 -69.35 -50.52
N MET A 3 -3.71 -69.23 -49.39
CA MET A 3 -3.25 -70.22 -48.43
C MET A 3 -2.38 -69.49 -47.38
N ARG A 4 -2.56 -69.66 -46.11
CA ARG A 4 -1.94 -70.49 -45.05
C ARG A 4 -0.42 -70.76 -45.16
N ARG A 5 0.34 -70.42 -44.12
CA ARG A 5 1.13 -71.24 -43.18
C ARG A 5 1.97 -70.32 -42.22
N MET A 6 1.77 -70.35 -40.93
CA MET A 6 2.35 -71.23 -39.87
C MET A 6 3.90 -71.18 -39.78
N GLY A 7 4.45 -70.53 -38.76
CA GLY A 7 5.02 -71.15 -37.56
C GLY A 7 6.44 -70.76 -37.31
N SER A 8 6.76 -70.24 -36.19
CA SER A 8 7.70 -70.89 -35.24
C SER A 8 7.86 -70.08 -33.95
N PHE A 9 7.76 -70.80 -32.83
CA PHE A 9 7.97 -70.30 -31.49
C PHE A 9 9.48 -70.10 -31.24
N GLY A 10 9.86 -68.87 -30.86
CA GLY A 10 11.16 -68.59 -30.27
C GLY A 10 10.96 -68.00 -28.88
N LYS A 11 11.26 -68.76 -27.83
CA LYS A 11 11.32 -68.27 -26.43
C LYS A 11 12.52 -67.33 -26.30
N ALA A 12 12.27 -66.02 -26.15
CA ALA A 12 13.28 -65.08 -25.68
C ALA A 12 12.97 -64.74 -24.21
N ALA A 13 13.89 -65.02 -23.32
CA ALA A 13 13.85 -64.69 -21.93
C ALA A 13 13.99 -63.17 -21.79
N ALA A 14 12.96 -62.52 -21.24
CA ALA A 14 13.02 -61.11 -20.88
C ALA A 14 13.76 -60.98 -19.56
N ALA A 15 15.00 -60.49 -19.62
CA ALA A 15 15.71 -59.97 -18.43
C ALA A 15 15.07 -58.63 -18.04
N GLY A 16 14.32 -58.63 -16.96
CA GLY A 16 13.74 -57.42 -16.39
C GLY A 16 14.85 -56.56 -15.76
N ALA A 17 15.29 -55.55 -16.46
CA ALA A 17 16.04 -54.44 -15.89
C ALA A 17 15.06 -53.54 -15.10
N CYS A 18 15.03 -53.67 -13.76
CA CYS A 18 14.43 -52.70 -12.89
C CYS A 18 15.24 -51.39 -13.01
N VAL A 19 14.78 -50.49 -13.86
CA VAL A 19 15.23 -49.09 -13.82
C VAL A 19 14.57 -48.47 -12.56
N LEU A 20 15.30 -48.47 -11.47
CA LEU A 20 15.03 -47.57 -10.34
C LEU A 20 15.20 -46.15 -10.86
N GLY A 21 14.13 -45.55 -11.33
CA GLY A 21 14.06 -44.13 -11.57
C GLY A 21 14.25 -43.40 -10.25
N LEU A 22 15.48 -42.91 -10.04
CA LEU A 22 15.71 -41.88 -9.04
C LEU A 22 14.85 -40.68 -9.49
N TRP A 23 13.66 -40.55 -8.92
CA TRP A 23 12.96 -39.30 -8.88
C TRP A 23 13.84 -38.39 -8.01
N ALA A 24 14.78 -37.68 -8.65
CA ALA A 24 15.33 -36.47 -8.10
C ALA A 24 14.14 -35.48 -8.10
N GLY A 25 13.37 -35.49 -7.01
CA GLY A 25 12.42 -34.40 -6.77
C GLY A 25 13.25 -33.14 -6.85
N THR A 26 12.96 -32.28 -7.82
CA THR A 26 13.50 -30.92 -7.84
C THR A 26 13.10 -30.32 -6.50
N ALA A 27 14.08 -30.12 -5.61
CA ALA A 27 13.85 -29.42 -4.36
C ALA A 27 13.27 -28.06 -4.75
N ARG A 28 11.98 -27.87 -4.47
CA ARG A 28 11.31 -26.59 -4.71
C ARG A 28 11.94 -25.62 -3.72
N ALA A 29 12.36 -24.45 -4.20
CA ALA A 29 12.82 -23.38 -3.34
C ALA A 29 11.73 -23.09 -2.28
N GLU A 30 12.10 -23.18 -1.02
CA GLU A 30 11.21 -22.91 0.10
C GLU A 30 11.36 -21.44 0.52
N MET A 31 10.41 -20.99 1.32
CA MET A 31 10.41 -19.63 1.85
C MET A 31 10.46 -19.66 3.37
N ALA A 32 11.32 -18.82 3.95
CA ALA A 32 11.37 -18.59 5.38
C ALA A 32 11.45 -17.08 5.66
N ALA A 33 10.99 -16.65 6.84
CA ALA A 33 10.83 -15.24 7.12
C ALA A 33 11.14 -14.86 8.56
N LEU A 34 11.72 -13.66 8.72
CA LEU A 34 11.80 -12.92 9.98
C LEU A 34 10.95 -11.66 9.83
N VAL A 35 9.92 -11.55 10.65
CA VAL A 35 8.93 -10.47 10.62
C VAL A 35 9.00 -9.70 11.93
N ILE A 36 9.26 -8.39 11.85
CA ILE A 36 9.48 -7.52 13.00
C ILE A 36 8.45 -6.39 12.99
N GLY A 37 7.81 -6.14 14.16
CA GLY A 37 6.85 -5.04 14.32
C GLY A 37 6.90 -4.44 15.71
N ILE A 38 7.11 -3.12 15.82
CA ILE A 38 7.32 -2.45 17.10
C ILE A 38 6.42 -1.23 17.23
N ASP A 39 5.45 -1.30 18.14
CA ASP A 39 4.62 -0.19 18.60
C ASP A 39 5.09 0.30 19.98
N GLY A 40 5.58 -0.63 20.83
CA GLY A 40 5.80 -0.50 22.24
C GLY A 40 7.16 0.06 22.65
N TYR A 41 7.65 1.13 22.03
CA TYR A 41 8.91 1.76 22.42
C TYR A 41 8.90 2.28 23.85
N HIS A 42 10.01 2.06 24.59
CA HIS A 42 10.09 2.38 26.02
C HIS A 42 10.51 3.83 26.30
N ALA A 43 11.38 4.43 25.48
CA ALA A 43 11.98 5.73 25.72
C ALA A 43 11.75 6.77 24.61
N ILE A 44 11.08 6.39 23.54
CA ILE A 44 10.67 7.28 22.44
C ILE A 44 9.15 7.16 22.22
N ASN A 45 8.60 7.98 21.33
CA ASN A 45 7.17 7.95 21.03
C ASN A 45 6.73 6.57 20.51
N ARG A 46 5.55 6.12 20.95
CA ARG A 46 4.96 4.84 20.57
C ARG A 46 4.29 4.95 19.22
N LEU A 47 4.20 3.83 18.50
CA LEU A 47 3.38 3.62 17.32
C LEU A 47 2.10 2.86 17.66
N GLN A 48 1.23 2.66 16.68
CA GLN A 48 -0.06 1.97 16.84
C GLN A 48 -0.32 0.91 15.78
N GLY A 49 0.43 0.93 14.67
CA GLY A 49 0.17 0.11 13.49
C GLY A 49 1.23 -0.94 13.16
N ALA A 50 2.44 -0.81 13.67
CA ALA A 50 3.56 -1.66 13.25
C ALA A 50 3.39 -3.12 13.68
N VAL A 51 2.84 -3.37 14.87
CA VAL A 51 2.51 -4.74 15.33
C VAL A 51 1.39 -5.36 14.49
N ASN A 52 0.40 -4.58 14.10
CA ASN A 52 -0.66 -5.04 13.20
C ASN A 52 -0.11 -5.44 11.84
N ASP A 53 0.80 -4.63 11.30
CA ASP A 53 1.46 -4.88 10.02
C ASP A 53 2.27 -6.17 10.05
N ALA A 54 3.10 -6.35 11.09
CA ALA A 54 3.90 -7.55 11.25
C ALA A 54 3.04 -8.82 11.34
N ARG A 55 1.94 -8.78 12.08
CA ARG A 55 0.99 -9.90 12.16
C ARG A 55 0.35 -10.23 10.83
N ASP A 56 -0.10 -9.21 10.08
CA ASP A 56 -0.71 -9.41 8.77
C ASP A 56 0.26 -10.01 7.75
N ILE A 57 1.52 -9.54 7.74
CA ILE A 57 2.58 -10.07 6.88
C ILE A 57 2.89 -11.53 7.28
N ALA A 58 3.05 -11.81 8.57
CA ALA A 58 3.33 -13.17 9.05
C ALA A 58 2.23 -14.16 8.64
N ASP A 59 0.96 -13.76 8.75
CA ASP A 59 -0.17 -14.59 8.35
C ASP A 59 -0.26 -14.76 6.82
N ALA A 60 0.06 -13.70 6.06
CA ALA A 60 0.14 -13.78 4.61
C ALA A 60 1.26 -14.71 4.13
N LEU A 61 2.45 -14.64 4.74
CA LEU A 61 3.57 -15.52 4.44
C LEU A 61 3.25 -17.00 4.73
N LYS A 62 2.62 -17.29 5.88
CA LYS A 62 2.16 -18.66 6.21
C LYS A 62 1.16 -19.16 5.17
N THR A 63 0.21 -18.31 4.77
CA THR A 63 -0.79 -18.64 3.73
C THR A 63 -0.14 -18.88 2.37
N ALA A 64 0.90 -18.12 2.03
CA ALA A 64 1.70 -18.30 0.81
C ALA A 64 2.63 -19.52 0.87
N GLY A 65 2.65 -20.25 1.98
CA GLY A 65 3.39 -21.51 2.13
C GLY A 65 4.81 -21.36 2.69
N ALA A 66 5.11 -20.27 3.39
CA ALA A 66 6.38 -20.14 4.09
C ALA A 66 6.54 -21.23 5.16
N ARG A 67 7.70 -21.91 5.13
CA ARG A 67 8.00 -23.05 6.01
C ARG A 67 8.28 -22.64 7.46
N ASP A 68 9.00 -21.53 7.63
CA ASP A 68 9.36 -20.97 8.94
C ASP A 68 9.08 -19.46 8.92
N VAL A 69 8.19 -19.01 9.81
CA VAL A 69 7.85 -17.59 9.97
C VAL A 69 8.07 -17.19 11.42
N ARG A 70 9.14 -16.47 11.67
CA ARG A 70 9.50 -15.95 12.99
C ARG A 70 8.98 -14.54 13.14
N LEU A 71 8.07 -14.35 14.07
CA LEU A 71 7.44 -13.07 14.36
C LEU A 71 7.99 -12.53 15.68
N LEU A 72 8.64 -11.37 15.64
CA LEU A 72 9.14 -10.65 16.80
C LEU A 72 8.39 -9.31 16.91
N VAL A 73 7.65 -9.13 18.00
CA VAL A 73 6.86 -7.91 18.20
C VAL A 73 7.16 -7.30 19.57
N ASP A 74 7.15 -5.98 19.63
CA ASP A 74 7.38 -5.19 20.86
C ASP A 74 8.57 -5.72 21.68
N ASP A 75 8.39 -6.10 22.94
CA ASP A 75 9.44 -6.57 23.85
C ASP A 75 10.22 -7.78 23.34
N ASP A 76 9.71 -8.50 22.35
CA ASP A 76 10.42 -9.60 21.69
C ASP A 76 11.38 -9.08 20.60
N ALA A 77 11.21 -7.88 20.11
CA ALA A 77 12.00 -7.28 19.04
C ALA A 77 13.26 -6.60 19.55
N THR A 78 14.11 -7.33 20.30
CA THR A 78 15.41 -6.87 20.75
C THR A 78 16.51 -7.20 19.75
N ARG A 79 17.58 -6.40 19.73
CA ARG A 79 18.74 -6.62 18.87
C ARG A 79 19.26 -8.05 18.91
N SER A 80 19.48 -8.58 20.11
CA SER A 80 20.02 -9.94 20.30
C SER A 80 19.10 -11.01 19.69
N ARG A 81 17.78 -10.89 19.87
CA ARG A 81 16.80 -11.87 19.33
C ARG A 81 16.70 -11.78 17.82
N ILE A 82 16.73 -10.58 17.25
CA ILE A 82 16.70 -10.37 15.79
C ILE A 82 17.92 -10.98 15.14
N MET A 83 19.13 -10.67 15.65
CA MET A 83 20.38 -11.23 15.13
C MET A 83 20.44 -12.76 15.22
N THR A 84 19.98 -13.32 16.35
CA THR A 84 19.91 -14.77 16.54
C THR A 84 18.92 -15.40 15.57
N ALA A 85 17.71 -14.86 15.47
CA ALA A 85 16.68 -15.39 14.58
C ALA A 85 17.10 -15.37 13.11
N TRP A 86 17.79 -14.29 12.67
CA TRP A 86 18.31 -14.20 11.30
C TRP A 86 19.39 -15.24 11.02
N LYS A 87 20.38 -15.36 11.89
CA LYS A 87 21.44 -16.38 11.76
C LYS A 87 20.89 -17.79 11.73
N ASP A 88 19.90 -18.09 12.57
CA ASP A 88 19.26 -19.39 12.59
C ASP A 88 18.46 -19.67 11.31
N LEU A 89 17.79 -18.67 10.73
CA LEU A 89 17.11 -18.82 9.42
C LEU A 89 18.12 -19.15 8.32
N ILE A 90 19.26 -18.44 8.28
CA ILE A 90 20.34 -18.76 7.35
C ILE A 90 20.84 -20.19 7.56
N ALA A 91 21.05 -20.62 8.79
CA ALA A 91 21.58 -21.96 9.09
C ALA A 91 20.60 -23.10 8.74
N THR A 92 19.29 -22.83 8.77
CA THR A 92 18.25 -23.86 8.56
C THR A 92 17.66 -23.88 7.16
N THR A 93 18.04 -22.95 6.28
CA THR A 93 17.54 -22.83 4.90
C THR A 93 18.58 -23.26 3.87
N SER A 94 18.13 -23.73 2.73
CA SER A 94 18.98 -24.13 1.60
C SER A 94 19.45 -22.91 0.80
N PRO A 95 20.57 -23.00 0.06
CA PRO A 95 21.07 -21.92 -0.79
C PRO A 95 20.10 -21.43 -1.87
N THR A 96 19.11 -22.23 -2.24
CA THR A 96 18.11 -21.91 -3.27
C THR A 96 16.83 -21.31 -2.69
N ASP A 97 16.70 -21.26 -1.36
CA ASP A 97 15.51 -20.77 -0.69
C ASP A 97 15.43 -19.24 -0.75
N THR A 98 14.24 -18.72 -0.51
CA THR A 98 13.98 -17.28 -0.38
C THR A 98 13.81 -16.93 1.10
N LEU A 99 14.56 -15.94 1.55
CA LEU A 99 14.41 -15.34 2.88
C LEU A 99 13.65 -14.03 2.76
N VAL A 100 12.68 -13.82 3.64
CA VAL A 100 11.95 -12.56 3.76
C VAL A 100 12.28 -11.92 5.10
N LEU A 101 12.81 -10.71 5.07
CA LEU A 101 13.02 -9.87 6.24
C LEU A 101 12.05 -8.70 6.16
N THR A 102 11.23 -8.49 7.18
CA THR A 102 10.38 -7.31 7.23
C THR A 102 10.54 -6.58 8.55
N TYR A 103 10.53 -5.27 8.47
CA TYR A 103 10.58 -4.38 9.61
C TYR A 103 9.49 -3.32 9.49
N ALA A 104 8.66 -3.22 10.50
CA ALA A 104 7.68 -2.15 10.70
C ALA A 104 7.95 -1.49 12.05
N GLY A 105 8.31 -0.20 12.05
CA GLY A 105 8.71 0.49 13.26
C GLY A 105 9.31 1.86 12.98
N HIS A 106 9.95 2.44 14.01
CA HIS A 106 10.69 3.68 13.85
C HIS A 106 12.03 3.48 13.16
N GLY A 107 12.31 4.32 12.19
CA GLY A 107 13.67 4.55 11.71
C GLY A 107 14.20 5.89 12.20
N GLY A 108 15.48 6.09 12.06
CA GLY A 108 16.19 7.30 12.40
C GLY A 108 17.40 7.52 11.50
N GLN A 109 18.01 8.67 11.69
CA GLN A 109 19.24 9.06 11.01
C GLN A 109 20.17 9.68 12.04
N GLU A 110 21.41 9.23 12.07
CA GLU A 110 22.43 9.63 13.04
C GLU A 110 23.66 10.21 12.32
N PRO A 111 24.50 11.00 13.00
CA PRO A 111 25.81 11.34 12.44
C PRO A 111 26.61 10.07 12.19
N GLU A 112 27.27 10.02 11.04
CA GLU A 112 28.13 8.92 10.62
C GLU A 112 29.13 8.52 11.73
N ARG A 113 29.16 7.23 12.09
CA ARG A 113 30.03 6.70 13.14
C ARG A 113 31.47 6.44 12.68
N VAL A 114 31.65 6.20 11.38
CA VAL A 114 32.94 6.04 10.72
C VAL A 114 33.11 7.14 9.68
N PRO A 115 33.79 8.26 10.00
CA PRO A 115 33.85 9.43 9.13
C PRO A 115 34.35 9.15 7.71
N GLY A 116 33.58 9.56 6.70
CA GLY A 116 33.87 9.44 5.28
C GLY A 116 33.40 8.12 4.66
N ASN A 117 32.55 7.36 5.34
CA ASN A 117 31.91 6.17 4.84
C ASN A 117 30.71 6.53 3.95
N GLU A 118 29.88 7.45 4.41
CA GLU A 118 28.68 7.91 3.73
C GLU A 118 28.85 9.22 2.98
N ALA A 119 28.13 9.39 1.87
CA ALA A 119 28.21 10.59 1.04
C ALA A 119 27.60 11.83 1.69
N ASP A 120 26.57 11.65 2.55
CA ASP A 120 25.90 12.73 3.29
C ASP A 120 26.36 12.86 4.75
N GLY A 121 27.25 11.95 5.19
CA GLY A 121 27.82 11.92 6.53
C GLY A 121 26.85 11.45 7.61
N LYS A 122 25.92 10.54 7.28
CA LYS A 122 24.91 10.02 8.19
C LYS A 122 24.70 8.52 8.02
N ASP A 123 24.47 7.84 9.13
CA ASP A 123 24.03 6.44 9.18
C ASP A 123 22.49 6.38 9.34
N GLU A 124 21.81 5.54 8.60
CA GLU A 124 20.43 5.17 8.79
C GLU A 124 20.31 4.04 9.83
N VAL A 125 19.30 4.14 10.69
CA VAL A 125 19.12 3.17 11.77
C VAL A 125 17.68 2.67 11.88
N LEU A 126 17.51 1.38 12.13
CA LEU A 126 16.26 0.77 12.56
C LEU A 126 16.24 0.73 14.08
N LEU A 127 15.28 1.40 14.72
CA LEU A 127 15.19 1.50 16.18
C LEU A 127 14.40 0.33 16.77
N LEU A 128 14.94 -0.29 17.79
CA LEU A 128 14.33 -1.46 18.43
C LEU A 128 13.60 -1.09 19.72
N THR A 129 12.84 -2.03 20.28
CA THR A 129 11.94 -1.75 21.40
C THR A 129 12.62 -1.12 22.61
N GLY A 130 13.84 -1.55 22.93
CA GLY A 130 14.64 -1.05 24.05
C GLY A 130 15.44 0.21 23.78
N PHE A 131 15.34 0.80 22.59
CA PHE A 131 16.15 1.96 22.22
C PHE A 131 15.96 3.13 23.17
N ALA A 132 17.07 3.67 23.63
CA ALA A 132 17.15 4.88 24.45
C ALA A 132 18.44 5.65 24.12
N VAL A 133 18.45 6.95 24.35
CA VAL A 133 19.63 7.81 24.08
C VAL A 133 20.74 7.69 25.14
N LYS A 134 20.55 6.86 26.19
CA LYS A 134 21.50 6.66 27.29
C LYS A 134 21.54 5.21 27.74
N GLY A 135 22.74 4.78 28.19
CA GLY A 135 22.96 3.44 28.74
C GLY A 135 22.78 2.31 27.71
N ALA A 136 22.55 1.11 28.20
CA ALA A 136 22.47 -0.08 27.35
C ALA A 136 21.42 -0.01 26.21
N GLY A 137 20.42 0.85 26.36
CA GLY A 137 19.42 1.09 25.32
C GLY A 137 19.99 1.75 24.06
N THR A 138 21.15 2.38 24.13
CA THR A 138 21.79 2.97 22.96
C THR A 138 22.15 1.92 21.91
N ALA A 139 22.46 0.69 22.33
CA ALA A 139 22.76 -0.42 21.43
C ALA A 139 21.50 -1.08 20.81
N GLU A 140 20.29 -0.75 21.26
CA GLU A 140 19.03 -1.33 20.73
C GLU A 140 18.60 -0.67 19.42
N ARG A 141 19.49 -0.71 18.43
CA ARG A 141 19.27 -0.30 17.04
C ARG A 141 20.14 -1.10 16.08
N ILE A 142 19.79 -1.11 14.81
CA ILE A 142 20.56 -1.75 13.72
C ILE A 142 20.90 -0.65 12.72
N ALA A 143 22.18 -0.40 12.50
CA ALA A 143 22.64 0.54 11.50
C ALA A 143 22.70 -0.12 10.11
N ASP A 144 22.69 0.69 9.06
CA ASP A 144 22.65 0.26 7.66
C ASP A 144 23.85 -0.58 7.26
N ASP A 145 25.06 -0.25 7.70
CA ASP A 145 26.27 -1.04 7.51
C ASP A 145 26.15 -2.47 8.10
N GLU A 146 25.60 -2.59 9.28
CA GLU A 146 25.32 -3.87 9.92
C GLU A 146 24.21 -4.62 9.20
N LEU A 147 23.14 -3.92 8.81
CA LEU A 147 22.05 -4.49 8.03
C LEU A 147 22.55 -5.02 6.68
N ALA A 148 23.41 -4.27 6.00
CA ALA A 148 24.05 -4.71 4.74
C ALA A 148 24.85 -6.00 4.94
N LEU A 149 25.61 -6.11 6.03
CA LEU A 149 26.31 -7.35 6.37
C LEU A 149 25.36 -8.52 6.64
N MET A 150 24.27 -8.29 7.40
CA MET A 150 23.24 -9.31 7.64
C MET A 150 22.64 -9.84 6.33
N LEU A 151 22.34 -8.95 5.39
CA LEU A 151 21.76 -9.32 4.09
C LEU A 151 22.79 -10.06 3.21
N LYS A 152 24.07 -9.64 3.24
CA LYS A 152 25.16 -10.32 2.55
C LYS A 152 25.44 -11.71 3.09
N GLU A 153 25.41 -11.91 4.39
CA GLU A 153 25.57 -13.24 5.01
C GLU A 153 24.50 -14.25 4.58
N ALA A 154 23.38 -13.80 4.04
CA ALA A 154 22.35 -14.67 3.50
C ALA A 154 22.68 -15.23 2.11
N GLU A 155 23.72 -14.75 1.41
CA GLU A 155 24.13 -15.31 0.12
C GLU A 155 24.41 -16.82 0.18
N PRO A 156 24.08 -17.58 -0.87
CA PRO A 156 23.50 -17.16 -2.14
C PRO A 156 21.96 -17.16 -2.20
N ARG A 157 21.28 -17.18 -1.05
CA ARG A 157 19.81 -17.17 -0.97
C ARG A 157 19.29 -15.85 -1.51
N ARG A 158 18.11 -15.90 -2.13
CA ARG A 158 17.37 -14.67 -2.45
C ARG A 158 16.84 -14.07 -1.15
N VAL A 159 16.96 -12.75 -1.02
CA VAL A 159 16.42 -11.99 0.10
C VAL A 159 15.42 -10.95 -0.40
N ILE A 160 14.24 -10.92 0.21
CA ILE A 160 13.28 -9.82 0.06
C ILE A 160 13.29 -9.07 1.39
N PHE A 161 13.75 -7.82 1.36
CA PHE A 161 13.72 -6.95 2.53
C PHE A 161 12.64 -5.88 2.36
N VAL A 162 11.77 -5.73 3.35
CA VAL A 162 10.68 -4.74 3.36
C VAL A 162 10.81 -3.89 4.62
N ALA A 163 11.14 -2.61 4.46
CA ALA A 163 11.25 -1.66 5.55
C ALA A 163 10.11 -0.62 5.50
N ASP A 164 9.15 -0.79 6.40
CA ASP A 164 8.08 0.19 6.60
C ASP A 164 8.44 1.09 7.78
N ALA A 165 9.41 1.96 7.53
CA ALA A 165 10.01 2.91 8.45
C ALA A 165 10.43 4.18 7.69
N CYS A 166 10.71 5.26 8.43
CA CYS A 166 11.31 6.47 7.87
C CYS A 166 12.80 6.47 8.15
N HIS A 167 13.61 6.87 7.19
CA HIS A 167 15.05 7.05 7.37
C HIS A 167 15.44 8.47 7.82
N SER A 168 14.56 9.47 7.65
CA SER A 168 14.84 10.89 7.96
C SER A 168 14.38 11.30 9.34
N GLY A 169 15.28 11.36 10.31
CA GLY A 169 15.00 11.87 11.68
C GLY A 169 14.94 13.41 11.80
N THR A 170 15.26 14.18 10.75
CA THR A 170 15.47 15.64 10.86
C THR A 170 14.42 16.52 10.17
N MET A 171 13.47 15.95 9.45
CA MET A 171 12.43 16.74 8.79
C MET A 171 11.25 16.98 9.72
N THR A 172 11.30 18.04 10.51
CA THR A 172 10.13 18.69 11.13
C THR A 172 9.25 19.32 10.04
N ARG A 173 8.67 18.55 9.13
CA ARG A 173 7.47 18.99 8.45
C ARG A 173 6.37 18.95 9.50
N ALA A 174 5.92 20.13 9.90
CA ALA A 174 4.79 20.27 10.81
C ALA A 174 3.62 19.48 10.23
N PHE A 175 3.33 18.32 10.80
CA PHE A 175 2.05 17.67 10.55
C PHE A 175 0.96 18.67 10.94
N ASP A 176 -0.04 18.80 10.08
CA ASP A 176 -1.22 19.55 10.49
C ASP A 176 -1.85 18.81 11.67
N THR A 177 -1.78 19.39 12.84
CA THR A 177 -2.32 18.83 14.09
C THR A 177 -3.82 18.50 13.99
N ARG A 178 -4.50 19.00 12.97
CA ARG A 178 -5.89 18.68 12.64
C ARG A 178 -6.04 17.32 11.96
N ALA A 179 -4.95 16.78 11.38
CA ALA A 179 -4.95 15.47 10.68
C ALA A 179 -5.19 14.28 11.62
N GLY A 180 -5.16 14.49 12.91
CA GLY A 180 -5.55 13.48 13.92
C GLY A 180 -4.62 12.29 14.07
N GLY A 181 -3.88 12.32 15.10
CA GLY A 181 -3.51 11.29 16.06
C GLY A 181 -2.65 10.11 15.66
N LEU A 182 -2.45 9.77 14.40
CA LEU A 182 -1.50 8.75 14.02
C LEU A 182 -0.16 9.39 13.70
N GLY A 183 0.92 8.88 14.32
CA GLY A 183 2.27 9.39 14.17
C GLY A 183 2.89 9.08 12.81
N THR A 184 4.16 9.42 12.69
CA THR A 184 5.03 8.96 11.62
C THR A 184 6.00 7.93 12.15
N ARG A 185 6.54 7.12 11.26
CA ARG A 185 7.57 6.12 11.57
C ARG A 185 8.98 6.72 11.62
N ALA A 186 9.07 8.03 11.83
CA ALA A 186 10.30 8.73 12.16
C ALA A 186 10.35 8.99 13.67
N ALA A 187 11.39 8.53 14.33
CA ALA A 187 11.65 8.88 15.71
C ALA A 187 12.38 10.24 15.79
N THR A 188 11.99 11.06 16.76
CA THR A 188 12.74 12.25 17.14
C THR A 188 13.36 12.03 18.51
N TYR A 189 14.67 12.06 18.60
CA TYR A 189 15.42 11.91 19.84
C TYR A 189 16.62 12.84 19.88
N GLY A 190 17.13 13.09 21.08
CA GLY A 190 18.32 13.90 21.30
C GLY A 190 19.62 13.16 20.97
N PRO A 191 20.77 13.82 21.12
CA PRO A 191 22.06 13.17 20.93
C PRO A 191 22.19 11.92 21.83
N ILE A 192 22.80 10.88 21.28
CA ILE A 192 23.09 9.66 22.03
C ILE A 192 24.28 9.92 22.95
N GLU A 193 24.12 9.59 24.21
CA GLU A 193 25.15 9.73 25.23
C GLU A 193 25.73 8.34 25.57
N ASP A 194 27.08 8.25 25.60
CA ASP A 194 27.81 7.01 25.92
C ASP A 194 27.33 5.82 25.05
N ASP A 195 27.45 5.97 23.76
CA ASP A 195 26.98 4.99 22.77
C ASP A 195 27.62 3.60 22.97
N GLU A 196 26.81 2.62 23.31
CA GLU A 196 27.23 1.21 23.49
C GLU A 196 27.10 0.36 22.21
N LEU A 197 26.59 0.91 21.09
CA LEU A 197 26.54 0.18 19.84
C LEU A 197 27.98 -0.05 19.34
N PRO A 198 28.40 -1.30 19.10
CA PRO A 198 29.71 -1.59 18.56
C PRO A 198 29.96 -0.84 17.26
N LEU A 199 31.20 -0.36 17.06
CA LEU A 199 31.58 0.18 15.76
C LEU A 199 31.45 -0.90 14.68
N PRO A 200 31.11 -0.50 13.46
CA PRO A 200 31.02 -1.44 12.35
C PRO A 200 32.36 -2.13 12.09
N THR A 201 32.30 -3.37 11.68
CA THR A 201 33.49 -4.11 11.27
C THR A 201 33.88 -3.71 9.84
N ASP A 202 35.15 -3.92 9.46
CA ASP A 202 35.58 -3.70 8.06
C ASP A 202 34.68 -4.44 7.06
N LYS A 203 34.19 -5.63 7.43
CA LYS A 203 33.26 -6.41 6.59
C LYS A 203 31.90 -5.74 6.45
N ALA A 204 31.39 -5.07 7.47
CA ALA A 204 30.14 -4.34 7.41
C ALA A 204 30.27 -3.13 6.47
N LEU A 205 31.33 -2.34 6.65
CA LEU A 205 31.65 -1.20 5.78
C LEU A 205 31.91 -1.58 4.31
N GLU A 206 32.46 -2.78 4.07
CA GLU A 206 32.60 -3.32 2.72
C GLU A 206 31.24 -3.76 2.15
N ALA A 207 30.40 -4.44 2.95
CA ALA A 207 29.12 -4.95 2.52
C ALA A 207 28.15 -3.83 2.12
N GLU A 208 28.18 -2.72 2.81
CA GLU A 208 27.36 -1.55 2.54
C GLU A 208 27.68 -0.91 1.15
N LYS A 209 28.96 -0.91 0.76
CA LYS A 209 29.44 -0.37 -0.52
C LYS A 209 29.21 -1.31 -1.71
N GLU A 210 28.83 -2.55 -1.46
CA GLU A 210 28.62 -3.54 -2.50
C GLU A 210 27.17 -3.57 -2.97
N GLU A 211 26.97 -3.77 -4.27
CA GLU A 211 25.66 -4.18 -4.76
C GLU A 211 25.34 -5.60 -4.26
N LEU A 212 24.19 -5.79 -3.63
CA LEU A 212 23.72 -7.10 -3.17
C LEU A 212 22.73 -7.67 -4.21
N PRO A 213 23.22 -8.43 -5.23
CA PRO A 213 22.39 -8.87 -6.35
C PRO A 213 21.29 -9.88 -5.96
N ASN A 214 21.44 -10.51 -4.80
CA ASN A 214 20.49 -11.44 -4.24
C ASN A 214 19.38 -10.75 -3.43
N VAL A 215 19.48 -9.44 -3.16
CA VAL A 215 18.53 -8.66 -2.36
C VAL A 215 17.57 -7.87 -3.24
N THR A 216 16.30 -7.93 -2.92
CA THR A 216 15.28 -6.98 -3.40
C THR A 216 14.75 -6.22 -2.20
N PHE A 217 14.94 -4.91 -2.19
CA PHE A 217 14.57 -4.03 -1.09
C PHE A 217 13.35 -3.18 -1.45
N PHE A 218 12.36 -3.18 -0.56
CA PHE A 218 11.19 -2.32 -0.61
C PHE A 218 11.21 -1.37 0.57
N ALA A 219 11.34 -0.08 0.33
CA ALA A 219 11.25 0.98 1.34
C ALA A 219 9.92 1.71 1.27
N ALA A 220 9.39 2.13 2.41
CA ALA A 220 8.11 2.85 2.47
C ALA A 220 8.17 4.19 1.73
N VAL A 221 9.27 4.89 1.85
CA VAL A 221 9.50 6.24 1.32
C VAL A 221 10.97 6.40 0.93
N PRO A 222 11.31 7.36 0.04
CA PRO A 222 12.68 7.80 -0.11
C PRO A 222 13.18 8.50 1.18
N GLU A 223 14.48 8.65 1.33
CA GLU A 223 15.15 9.19 2.51
C GLU A 223 14.63 10.55 2.99
N ASN A 224 14.13 11.38 2.08
CA ASN A 224 13.64 12.73 2.36
C ASN A 224 12.12 12.82 2.61
N GLU A 225 11.42 11.70 2.68
CA GLU A 225 9.98 11.63 2.93
C GLU A 225 9.66 10.94 4.25
N LEU A 226 8.44 11.17 4.75
CA LEU A 226 7.94 10.55 5.97
C LEU A 226 6.88 9.49 5.65
N ALA A 227 6.98 8.31 6.24
CA ALA A 227 5.98 7.27 6.21
C ALA A 227 4.96 7.49 7.35
N PRO A 228 3.73 7.92 7.07
CA PRO A 228 2.71 8.08 8.09
C PRO A 228 2.10 6.74 8.50
N GLU A 229 1.68 6.61 9.76
CA GLU A 229 0.66 5.62 10.11
C GLU A 229 -0.71 6.13 9.68
N VAL A 230 -1.50 5.26 9.10
CA VAL A 230 -2.83 5.60 8.56
C VAL A 230 -3.88 4.58 8.98
N MET A 231 -5.14 5.00 8.99
CA MET A 231 -6.25 4.08 9.21
C MET A 231 -6.58 3.34 7.92
N ILE A 232 -6.36 2.03 7.90
CA ILE A 232 -6.78 1.16 6.81
C ILE A 232 -7.63 0.03 7.40
N ASP A 233 -8.81 -0.18 6.85
CA ASP A 233 -9.76 -1.19 7.30
C ASP A 233 -10.06 -1.08 8.83
N ASN A 234 -10.19 0.15 9.34
CA ASN A 234 -10.41 0.52 10.75
C ASN A 234 -9.28 0.14 11.73
N HIS A 235 -8.08 -0.11 11.23
CA HIS A 235 -6.89 -0.36 12.05
C HIS A 235 -5.76 0.59 11.67
N PRO A 236 -4.97 1.07 12.63
CA PRO A 236 -3.71 1.75 12.34
C PRO A 236 -2.77 0.82 11.56
N ARG A 237 -2.12 1.34 10.52
CA ARG A 237 -1.29 0.57 9.58
C ARG A 237 -0.20 1.43 8.97
N GLY A 238 0.89 0.80 8.52
CA GLY A 238 1.73 1.33 7.47
C GLY A 238 1.27 0.85 6.09
N ALA A 239 1.22 1.75 5.14
CA ALA A 239 0.64 1.42 3.85
C ALA A 239 1.49 0.45 3.03
N LEU A 240 2.84 0.49 3.15
CA LEU A 240 3.73 -0.46 2.50
C LEU A 240 3.49 -1.89 3.02
N SER A 241 3.51 -2.08 4.33
CA SER A 241 3.31 -3.39 4.98
C SER A 241 1.94 -3.98 4.63
N TRP A 242 0.90 -3.15 4.68
CA TRP A 242 -0.45 -3.57 4.31
C TRP A 242 -0.54 -4.01 2.84
N ALA A 243 0.08 -3.24 1.92
CA ALA A 243 0.12 -3.57 0.50
C ALA A 243 0.92 -4.85 0.25
N PHE A 244 2.06 -5.03 0.91
CA PHE A 244 2.88 -6.24 0.80
C PHE A 244 2.13 -7.49 1.26
N ALA A 245 1.46 -7.44 2.42
CA ALA A 245 0.63 -8.55 2.90
C ALA A 245 -0.50 -8.92 1.91
N ARG A 246 -1.11 -7.93 1.26
CA ARG A 246 -2.12 -8.15 0.22
C ARG A 246 -1.55 -8.76 -1.05
N ALA A 247 -0.36 -8.31 -1.46
CA ALA A 247 0.36 -8.89 -2.60
C ALA A 247 0.60 -10.38 -2.40
N LEU A 248 1.10 -10.78 -1.22
CA LEU A 248 1.36 -12.18 -0.86
C LEU A 248 0.09 -13.07 -0.88
N ARG A 249 -1.07 -12.49 -0.60
CA ARG A 249 -2.37 -13.18 -0.70
C ARG A 249 -2.90 -13.28 -2.14
N GLY A 250 -2.04 -13.01 -3.14
CA GLY A 250 -2.35 -13.14 -4.57
C GLY A 250 -2.85 -11.86 -5.23
N GLY A 251 -2.95 -10.73 -4.51
CA GLY A 251 -3.40 -9.47 -5.09
C GLY A 251 -2.50 -8.94 -6.20
N ALA A 252 -1.20 -9.23 -6.12
CA ALA A 252 -0.21 -8.80 -7.11
C ALA A 252 -0.06 -9.76 -8.30
N ASP A 253 -0.48 -11.01 -8.17
CA ASP A 253 -0.39 -12.02 -9.22
C ASP A 253 -1.35 -11.68 -10.38
N ARG A 254 -0.83 -10.95 -11.36
CA ARG A 254 -1.63 -10.43 -12.47
C ARG A 254 -1.88 -11.45 -13.57
N ASP A 255 -0.91 -12.28 -13.86
CA ASP A 255 -1.01 -13.29 -14.91
C ASP A 255 -1.60 -14.62 -14.40
N GLY A 256 -1.68 -14.80 -13.08
CA GLY A 256 -2.33 -15.94 -12.43
C GLY A 256 -1.45 -17.19 -12.40
N ASP A 257 -0.13 -17.04 -12.53
CA ASP A 257 0.80 -18.16 -12.55
C ASP A 257 1.20 -18.67 -11.14
N GLY A 258 0.80 -17.93 -10.10
CA GLY A 258 1.07 -18.26 -8.69
C GLY A 258 2.46 -17.87 -8.22
N VAL A 259 3.20 -17.11 -9.01
CA VAL A 259 4.52 -16.58 -8.68
C VAL A 259 4.47 -15.05 -8.78
N LEU A 260 4.95 -14.34 -7.78
CA LEU A 260 5.10 -12.90 -7.86
C LEU A 260 6.46 -12.56 -8.42
N SER A 261 6.47 -11.96 -9.59
CA SER A 261 7.64 -11.29 -10.14
C SER A 261 7.90 -9.98 -9.40
N LYS A 262 9.13 -9.48 -9.50
CA LYS A 262 9.49 -8.17 -8.93
C LYS A 262 8.61 -7.05 -9.50
N GLY A 263 8.33 -7.08 -10.81
CA GLY A 263 7.51 -6.06 -11.46
C GLY A 263 6.06 -6.06 -11.02
N GLU A 264 5.49 -7.23 -10.78
CA GLU A 264 4.13 -7.34 -10.24
C GLU A 264 4.05 -6.81 -8.81
N LEU A 265 5.01 -7.22 -7.96
CA LEU A 265 5.09 -6.74 -6.59
C LEU A 265 5.27 -5.21 -6.54
N GLU A 266 6.23 -4.67 -7.28
CA GLU A 266 6.50 -3.24 -7.35
C GLU A 266 5.28 -2.46 -7.84
N SER A 267 4.67 -2.89 -8.95
CA SER A 267 3.49 -2.24 -9.50
C SER A 267 2.33 -2.26 -8.51
N PHE A 268 2.03 -3.42 -7.93
CA PHE A 268 0.93 -3.57 -6.99
C PHE A 268 1.12 -2.72 -5.72
N ILE A 269 2.32 -2.73 -5.14
CA ILE A 269 2.64 -1.95 -3.95
C ILE A 269 2.48 -0.46 -4.24
N ARG A 270 3.10 0.05 -5.31
CA ARG A 270 3.00 1.47 -5.69
C ARG A 270 1.56 1.93 -5.90
N GLU A 271 0.78 1.16 -6.66
CA GLU A 271 -0.63 1.45 -6.93
C GLU A 271 -1.47 1.45 -5.66
N THR A 272 -1.27 0.43 -4.83
CA THR A 272 -2.04 0.24 -3.60
C THR A 272 -1.76 1.33 -2.59
N VAL A 273 -0.47 1.65 -2.35
CA VAL A 273 -0.07 2.72 -1.45
C VAL A 273 -0.57 4.07 -1.96
N ARG A 274 -0.41 4.33 -3.26
CA ARG A 274 -0.89 5.56 -3.89
C ARG A 274 -2.40 5.73 -3.75
N MET A 275 -3.17 4.68 -4.02
CA MET A 275 -4.62 4.70 -3.86
C MET A 275 -5.04 4.96 -2.40
N LYS A 276 -4.37 4.34 -1.44
CA LYS A 276 -4.69 4.49 0.00
C LYS A 276 -4.29 5.84 0.55
N LEU A 277 -3.14 6.37 0.14
CA LEU A 277 -2.57 7.62 0.65
C LEU A 277 -2.68 8.80 -0.33
N GLU A 278 -3.47 8.65 -1.40
CA GLU A 278 -3.74 9.73 -2.36
C GLU A 278 -2.46 10.39 -2.92
N GLY A 279 -1.46 9.54 -3.20
CA GLY A 279 -0.19 9.99 -3.75
C GLY A 279 0.78 10.64 -2.76
N ARG A 280 0.55 10.51 -1.44
CA ARG A 280 1.42 11.12 -0.43
C ARG A 280 2.60 10.28 0.00
N GLN A 281 2.68 9.05 -0.42
CA GLN A 281 3.78 8.14 -0.11
C GLN A 281 4.25 7.47 -1.39
N HIS A 282 5.57 7.42 -1.58
CA HIS A 282 6.21 6.92 -2.80
C HIS A 282 7.15 5.75 -2.46
N PRO A 283 6.64 4.52 -2.38
CA PRO A 283 7.49 3.35 -2.11
C PRO A 283 8.62 3.23 -3.12
N GLN A 284 9.82 2.91 -2.62
CA GLN A 284 11.02 2.68 -3.41
C GLN A 284 11.31 1.19 -3.52
N VAL A 285 11.86 0.78 -4.66
CA VAL A 285 12.25 -0.61 -4.91
C VAL A 285 13.64 -0.65 -5.51
N GLN A 286 14.54 -1.39 -4.90
CA GLN A 286 15.92 -1.56 -5.33
C GLN A 286 16.27 -3.05 -5.53
N PRO A 287 17.17 -3.40 -6.45
CA PRO A 287 17.71 -2.54 -7.51
C PRO A 287 16.63 -2.17 -8.53
N ALA A 288 16.79 -1.07 -9.23
CA ALA A 288 15.89 -0.70 -10.32
C ALA A 288 15.94 -1.72 -11.47
N GLY A 289 14.83 -1.92 -12.18
CA GLY A 289 14.75 -2.89 -13.28
C GLY A 289 14.49 -4.34 -12.79
N ARG A 290 14.85 -5.33 -13.63
CA ARG A 290 14.64 -6.78 -13.35
C ARG A 290 13.18 -7.15 -13.04
N GLY A 291 12.22 -6.53 -13.72
CA GLY A 291 10.78 -6.73 -13.47
C GLY A 291 10.30 -8.17 -13.63
N GLU A 292 10.96 -8.95 -14.49
CA GLU A 292 10.63 -10.35 -14.77
C GLU A 292 11.20 -11.35 -13.76
N ASP A 293 12.06 -10.91 -12.81
CA ASP A 293 12.62 -11.81 -11.82
C ASP A 293 11.52 -12.36 -10.90
N ALA A 294 11.34 -13.68 -10.93
CA ALA A 294 10.45 -14.36 -9.99
C ALA A 294 10.98 -14.23 -8.57
N LEU A 295 10.22 -13.66 -7.66
CA LEU A 295 10.67 -13.41 -6.29
C LEU A 295 10.10 -14.40 -5.28
N ILE A 296 8.79 -14.63 -5.29
CA ILE A 296 8.10 -15.31 -4.21
C ILE A 296 6.89 -16.08 -4.75
N GLN A 297 6.57 -17.21 -4.13
CA GLN A 297 5.31 -17.90 -4.38
C GLN A 297 4.17 -17.14 -3.73
N SER A 298 3.03 -17.07 -4.42
CA SER A 298 1.80 -16.52 -3.87
C SER A 298 0.69 -17.58 -3.90
N THR A 299 -0.37 -17.31 -3.18
CA THR A 299 -1.60 -18.10 -3.33
C THR A 299 -2.40 -17.50 -4.49
N PRO A 300 -2.62 -18.21 -5.60
CA PRO A 300 -3.45 -17.71 -6.68
C PRO A 300 -4.82 -17.30 -6.14
N MET A 301 -5.20 -16.05 -6.37
CA MET A 301 -6.52 -15.57 -5.98
C MET A 301 -7.50 -15.79 -7.13
N PRO A 302 -8.55 -16.62 -6.95
CA PRO A 302 -9.53 -16.80 -8.00
C PRO A 302 -10.21 -15.47 -8.31
N VAL A 303 -10.29 -15.13 -9.60
CA VAL A 303 -11.04 -13.97 -10.05
C VAL A 303 -12.52 -14.25 -9.79
N GLN A 304 -13.11 -13.49 -8.87
CA GLN A 304 -14.51 -13.64 -8.50
C GLN A 304 -15.37 -12.53 -9.08
N PRO A 305 -16.62 -12.80 -9.42
CA PRO A 305 -17.58 -11.76 -9.76
C PRO A 305 -17.70 -10.75 -8.62
N PHE A 306 -17.92 -9.50 -8.96
CA PHE A 306 -18.06 -8.42 -8.00
C PHE A 306 -19.28 -8.65 -7.09
N ALA A 307 -19.05 -8.71 -5.78
CA ALA A 307 -20.11 -8.96 -4.80
C ALA A 307 -20.91 -7.71 -4.42
N GLY A 308 -20.52 -6.55 -4.92
CA GLY A 308 -21.05 -5.23 -4.53
C GLY A 308 -20.03 -4.43 -3.72
N LEU A 309 -20.30 -3.13 -3.55
CA LEU A 309 -19.49 -2.30 -2.66
C LEU A 309 -19.69 -2.78 -1.20
N PRO A 310 -18.63 -2.83 -0.37
CA PRO A 310 -18.77 -3.15 1.05
C PRO A 310 -19.81 -2.27 1.73
N ALA A 311 -20.43 -2.75 2.80
CA ALA A 311 -21.34 -1.94 3.61
C ALA A 311 -20.63 -0.66 4.07
N ALA A 312 -21.35 0.46 4.08
CA ALA A 312 -20.82 1.71 4.58
C ALA A 312 -20.58 1.58 6.10
N ALA A 313 -19.33 1.70 6.54
CA ALA A 313 -19.00 1.92 7.94
C ALA A 313 -19.21 3.41 8.27
N PRO A 314 -19.59 3.76 9.51
CA PRO A 314 -19.65 5.15 9.93
C PRO A 314 -18.27 5.83 9.75
N LEU A 315 -18.25 6.96 9.04
CA LEU A 315 -17.02 7.68 8.72
C LEU A 315 -16.49 8.40 9.97
N PRO A 316 -15.24 8.17 10.39
CA PRO A 316 -14.64 8.88 11.52
C PRO A 316 -14.49 10.38 11.22
N LEU A 317 -15.31 11.20 11.87
CA LEU A 317 -15.32 12.66 11.69
C LEU A 317 -14.96 13.37 12.99
N ARG A 318 -13.98 14.26 12.95
CA ARG A 318 -13.69 15.21 14.02
C ARG A 318 -14.32 16.57 13.70
N ILE A 319 -14.89 17.20 14.72
CA ILE A 319 -15.49 18.53 14.60
C ILE A 319 -14.77 19.45 15.59
N LEU A 320 -13.99 20.41 15.07
CA LEU A 320 -13.32 21.46 15.85
C LEU A 320 -14.23 22.69 15.93
N ALA A 321 -15.19 22.63 16.87
CA ALA A 321 -16.15 23.65 17.22
C ALA A 321 -16.42 23.63 18.74
N PRO A 322 -17.15 24.59 19.33
CA PRO A 322 -17.60 24.47 20.71
C PRO A 322 -18.37 23.17 20.96
N ASP A 323 -18.17 22.51 22.10
CA ASP A 323 -18.65 21.14 22.38
C ASP A 323 -20.15 20.94 22.16
N GLU A 324 -20.97 21.93 22.51
CA GLU A 324 -22.42 21.85 22.31
C GLU A 324 -22.78 21.85 20.81
N ASP A 325 -22.14 22.70 20.06
CA ASP A 325 -22.32 22.84 18.62
C ASP A 325 -21.82 21.58 17.88
N ALA A 326 -20.68 21.05 18.28
CA ALA A 326 -20.12 19.81 17.72
C ALA A 326 -21.09 18.61 17.93
N ARG A 327 -21.68 18.48 19.13
CA ARG A 327 -22.65 17.43 19.43
C ARG A 327 -23.96 17.61 18.65
N ARG A 328 -24.45 18.82 18.52
CA ARG A 328 -25.66 19.12 17.73
C ARG A 328 -25.45 18.79 16.26
N LEU A 329 -24.31 19.19 15.70
CA LEU A 329 -23.99 18.88 14.32
C LEU A 329 -23.86 17.38 14.09
N ALA A 330 -23.11 16.67 14.96
CA ALA A 330 -22.95 15.22 14.86
C ALA A 330 -24.28 14.47 14.90
N ALA A 331 -25.24 14.94 15.72
CA ALA A 331 -26.59 14.38 15.79
C ALA A 331 -27.42 14.60 14.50
N ALA A 332 -27.10 15.64 13.74
CA ALA A 332 -27.75 15.94 12.45
C ALA A 332 -27.12 15.20 11.25
N LEU A 333 -25.90 14.64 11.44
CA LEU A 333 -25.19 13.91 10.39
C LEU A 333 -25.49 12.42 10.47
N THR A 334 -25.77 11.82 9.33
CA THR A 334 -25.89 10.36 9.20
C THR A 334 -24.61 9.75 8.68
N GLY A 335 -24.33 8.49 9.02
CA GLY A 335 -23.15 7.78 8.49
C GLY A 335 -21.81 8.24 9.04
N VAL A 336 -21.75 8.94 10.16
CA VAL A 336 -20.52 9.38 10.82
C VAL A 336 -20.36 8.77 12.21
N ALA A 337 -19.08 8.57 12.59
CA ALA A 337 -18.66 8.29 13.96
C ALA A 337 -17.89 9.50 14.47
N LEU A 338 -18.39 10.17 15.52
CA LEU A 338 -17.74 11.36 16.08
C LEU A 338 -16.47 10.97 16.82
N VAL A 339 -15.35 11.57 16.41
CA VAL A 339 -14.04 11.41 17.06
C VAL A 339 -13.81 12.58 18.01
N SER A 340 -13.90 12.34 19.33
CA SER A 340 -13.73 13.35 20.36
C SER A 340 -12.32 13.38 20.96
N ALA A 341 -11.64 12.24 21.04
CA ALA A 341 -10.30 12.16 21.60
C ALA A 341 -9.28 12.84 20.65
N PRO A 342 -8.42 13.74 21.15
CA PRO A 342 -7.44 14.44 20.31
C PRO A 342 -6.51 13.50 19.53
N ASP A 343 -6.13 12.39 20.15
CA ASP A 343 -5.17 11.43 19.61
C ASP A 343 -5.82 10.29 18.82
N ALA A 344 -7.16 10.23 18.75
CA ALA A 344 -7.83 9.22 17.96
C ALA A 344 -7.84 9.62 16.48
N PRO A 345 -7.62 8.69 15.55
CA PRO A 345 -7.60 8.98 14.13
C PRO A 345 -8.99 9.38 13.61
N ALA A 346 -9.03 10.43 12.80
CA ALA A 346 -10.21 10.84 12.07
C ALA A 346 -9.92 10.80 10.56
N LEU A 347 -10.87 10.34 9.77
CA LEU A 347 -10.75 10.37 8.31
C LEU A 347 -10.93 11.80 7.79
N LEU A 348 -11.85 12.55 8.40
CA LEU A 348 -12.09 13.96 8.12
C LEU A 348 -12.11 14.76 9.43
N THR A 349 -11.63 16.00 9.36
CA THR A 349 -11.75 17.01 10.42
C THR A 349 -12.36 18.27 9.84
N TRP A 350 -13.51 18.70 10.35
CA TRP A 350 -14.02 20.04 10.04
C TRP A 350 -13.55 21.04 11.09
N ASP A 351 -12.79 22.04 10.63
CA ASP A 351 -12.33 23.16 11.43
C ASP A 351 -13.22 24.39 11.19
N GLN A 352 -14.15 24.64 12.10
CA GLN A 352 -15.06 25.77 12.01
C GLN A 352 -14.35 27.12 11.93
N ARG A 353 -13.24 27.28 12.70
CA ARG A 353 -12.53 28.57 12.78
C ARG A 353 -11.86 28.94 11.46
N ARG A 354 -11.30 27.93 10.77
CA ARG A 354 -10.65 28.13 9.47
C ARG A 354 -11.65 28.00 8.31
N GLY A 355 -12.82 27.46 8.55
CA GLY A 355 -13.82 27.19 7.50
C GLY A 355 -13.37 26.15 6.50
N GLU A 356 -12.69 25.09 6.97
CA GLU A 356 -12.07 24.07 6.15
C GLU A 356 -12.44 22.67 6.63
N VAL A 357 -12.56 21.74 5.70
CA VAL A 357 -12.54 20.31 5.96
C VAL A 357 -11.17 19.78 5.56
N VAL A 358 -10.54 19.01 6.45
CA VAL A 358 -9.17 18.48 6.29
C VAL A 358 -9.23 16.97 6.33
N SER A 359 -8.46 16.30 5.48
CA SER A 359 -8.31 14.83 5.48
C SER A 359 -7.51 14.35 6.70
N GLY A 360 -7.55 13.04 6.96
CA GLY A 360 -6.71 12.39 7.98
C GLY A 360 -5.20 12.53 7.72
N THR A 361 -4.79 12.90 6.51
CA THR A 361 -3.41 13.19 6.12
C THR A 361 -3.05 14.68 6.16
N GLY A 362 -4.00 15.56 6.57
CA GLY A 362 -3.75 16.98 6.76
C GLY A 362 -4.01 17.87 5.54
N ASP A 363 -4.57 17.31 4.46
CA ASP A 363 -4.92 18.11 3.28
C ASP A 363 -6.23 18.83 3.42
N VAL A 364 -6.31 20.07 2.94
CA VAL A 364 -7.59 20.77 2.80
C VAL A 364 -8.37 20.13 1.65
N VAL A 365 -9.42 19.41 1.99
CA VAL A 365 -10.24 18.68 1.02
C VAL A 365 -11.42 19.49 0.51
N ALA A 366 -11.90 20.43 1.30
CA ALA A 366 -12.95 21.37 0.89
C ALA A 366 -12.96 22.63 1.77
N ALA A 367 -13.36 23.77 1.20
CA ALA A 367 -13.71 24.96 1.96
C ALA A 367 -15.16 24.82 2.48
N LEU A 368 -15.37 25.05 3.79
CA LEU A 368 -16.67 25.00 4.45
C LEU A 368 -16.73 25.99 5.61
N ALA A 369 -16.97 27.24 5.32
CA ALA A 369 -17.18 28.29 6.32
C ALA A 369 -18.63 28.31 6.81
N GLY A 370 -18.84 28.69 8.07
CA GLY A 370 -20.15 28.88 8.66
C GLY A 370 -20.29 28.27 10.06
N THR A 371 -21.50 28.19 10.56
CA THR A 371 -21.80 27.68 11.89
C THR A 371 -22.43 26.29 11.84
N PRO A 372 -22.25 25.43 12.88
CA PRO A 372 -22.84 24.11 12.95
C PRO A 372 -24.38 24.10 12.93
N THR A 373 -25.00 25.24 13.23
CA THR A 373 -26.46 25.40 13.24
C THR A 373 -27.03 25.84 11.90
N ASP A 374 -26.19 26.21 10.93
CA ASP A 374 -26.64 26.57 9.59
C ASP A 374 -27.00 25.31 8.78
N PRO A 375 -28.27 25.17 8.34
CA PRO A 375 -28.68 24.03 7.52
C PRO A 375 -27.90 23.89 6.21
N ALA A 376 -27.33 24.97 5.67
CA ALA A 376 -26.51 24.93 4.48
C ALA A 376 -25.14 24.27 4.77
N VAL A 377 -24.54 24.57 5.93
CA VAL A 377 -23.29 23.93 6.40
C VAL A 377 -23.50 22.45 6.65
N VAL A 378 -24.60 22.09 7.36
CA VAL A 378 -24.97 20.69 7.62
C VAL A 378 -25.10 19.92 6.31
N ARG A 379 -25.89 20.44 5.38
CA ARG A 379 -26.09 19.80 4.07
C ARG A 379 -24.78 19.65 3.29
N ARG A 380 -23.93 20.68 3.30
CA ARG A 380 -22.64 20.64 2.59
C ARG A 380 -21.68 19.62 3.22
N LEU A 381 -21.62 19.57 4.55
CA LEU A 381 -20.80 18.59 5.25
C LEU A 381 -21.29 17.16 4.97
N LEU A 382 -22.60 16.93 4.92
CA LEU A 382 -23.17 15.63 4.51
C LEU A 382 -22.72 15.22 3.10
N GLN A 383 -22.74 16.14 2.14
CA GLN A 383 -22.28 15.87 0.77
C GLN A 383 -20.80 15.46 0.71
N ILE A 384 -19.95 16.11 1.53
CA ILE A 384 -18.53 15.76 1.65
C ILE A 384 -18.38 14.36 2.32
N VAL A 385 -19.14 14.10 3.39
CA VAL A 385 -19.15 12.79 4.07
C VAL A 385 -19.60 11.68 3.12
N ASP A 386 -20.70 11.86 2.38
CA ASP A 386 -21.20 10.88 1.41
C ASP A 386 -20.19 10.58 0.31
N LYS A 387 -19.50 11.61 -0.18
CA LYS A 387 -18.41 11.46 -1.14
C LYS A 387 -17.29 10.59 -0.59
N TRP A 388 -16.80 10.93 0.60
CA TRP A 388 -15.68 10.19 1.19
C TRP A 388 -16.08 8.76 1.59
N ALA A 389 -17.31 8.56 2.04
CA ALA A 389 -17.84 7.22 2.28
C ALA A 389 -17.88 6.36 1.00
N LEU A 390 -18.26 6.95 -0.14
CA LEU A 390 -18.19 6.26 -1.43
C LEU A 390 -16.74 5.96 -1.82
N VAL A 391 -15.84 6.93 -1.73
CA VAL A 391 -14.41 6.78 -2.05
C VAL A 391 -13.80 5.63 -1.27
N GLU A 392 -14.00 5.59 0.05
CA GLU A 392 -13.46 4.52 0.89
C GLU A 392 -14.05 3.14 0.57
N ARG A 393 -15.34 3.06 0.26
CA ARG A 393 -15.99 1.81 -0.17
C ARG A 393 -15.43 1.32 -1.51
N VAL A 394 -15.18 2.20 -2.46
CA VAL A 394 -14.56 1.83 -3.74
C VAL A 394 -13.10 1.42 -3.55
N LYS A 395 -12.32 2.14 -2.73
CA LYS A 395 -10.94 1.76 -2.37
C LYS A 395 -10.89 0.36 -1.71
N ALA A 396 -11.84 0.06 -0.83
CA ALA A 396 -11.94 -1.26 -0.20
C ALA A 396 -12.31 -2.36 -1.21
N ALA A 397 -13.23 -2.07 -2.13
CA ALA A 397 -13.63 -3.02 -3.18
C ALA A 397 -12.53 -3.25 -4.22
N ALA A 398 -11.74 -2.21 -4.54
CA ALA A 398 -10.60 -2.30 -5.47
C ALA A 398 -9.42 -3.10 -4.89
N GLY A 399 -9.38 -3.31 -3.58
CA GLY A 399 -8.20 -3.73 -2.82
C GLY A 399 -7.53 -5.05 -3.23
N ALA A 400 -8.21 -5.90 -4.01
CA ALA A 400 -7.61 -7.15 -4.48
C ALA A 400 -6.84 -6.99 -5.80
N ARG A 401 -7.38 -6.20 -6.74
CA ARG A 401 -6.77 -5.93 -8.06
C ARG A 401 -7.10 -4.51 -8.50
N PRO A 402 -6.42 -3.50 -7.95
CA PRO A 402 -6.69 -2.12 -8.33
C PRO A 402 -6.23 -1.85 -9.77
N LEU A 403 -7.03 -1.06 -10.50
CA LEU A 403 -6.59 -0.48 -11.77
C LEU A 403 -5.45 0.50 -11.51
N THR A 404 -4.42 0.41 -12.34
CA THR A 404 -3.31 1.36 -12.35
C THR A 404 -3.76 2.69 -12.94
N LEU A 405 -3.93 3.69 -12.08
CA LEU A 405 -4.35 5.03 -12.47
C LEU A 405 -3.22 6.04 -12.21
N SER A 406 -3.04 6.97 -13.11
CA SER A 406 -2.14 8.10 -12.92
C SER A 406 -2.70 9.37 -13.54
N LEU A 407 -2.30 10.51 -12.98
CA LEU A 407 -2.58 11.83 -13.53
C LEU A 407 -1.24 12.51 -13.84
N LEU A 408 -1.04 13.00 -15.04
CA LEU A 408 0.23 13.60 -15.46
C LEU A 408 0.06 15.11 -15.75
N PRO A 409 0.89 15.95 -15.14
CA PRO A 409 1.90 15.69 -14.11
C PRO A 409 1.26 15.33 -12.76
N ASP A 410 1.95 14.53 -11.93
CA ASP A 410 1.37 13.80 -10.80
C ASP A 410 1.97 14.17 -9.43
N ASP A 411 2.76 15.16 -9.36
CA ASP A 411 3.62 15.49 -8.20
C ASP A 411 3.25 16.82 -7.53
N ARG A 412 2.07 17.39 -7.81
CA ARG A 412 1.71 18.73 -7.35
C ARG A 412 0.21 18.96 -7.15
N VAL A 413 -0.12 20.04 -6.46
CA VAL A 413 -1.46 20.61 -6.48
C VAL A 413 -1.70 21.26 -7.84
N HIS A 414 -2.71 20.80 -8.56
CA HIS A 414 -3.09 21.35 -9.85
C HIS A 414 -3.91 22.64 -9.68
N ARG A 415 -3.64 23.63 -10.51
CA ARG A 415 -4.28 24.95 -10.43
C ARG A 415 -5.27 25.14 -11.56
N GLN A 416 -6.17 26.10 -11.38
CA GLN A 416 -7.15 26.46 -12.41
C GLN A 416 -6.50 26.66 -13.77
N GLY A 417 -7.01 25.96 -14.78
CA GLY A 417 -6.55 26.00 -16.15
C GLY A 417 -5.38 25.08 -16.47
N ASP A 418 -4.81 24.37 -15.49
CA ASP A 418 -3.80 23.35 -15.74
C ASP A 418 -4.40 22.25 -16.61
N LYS A 419 -3.58 21.80 -17.57
CA LYS A 419 -3.90 20.61 -18.37
C LYS A 419 -3.30 19.39 -17.74
N VAL A 420 -4.12 18.41 -17.46
CA VAL A 420 -3.73 17.14 -16.86
C VAL A 420 -4.17 16.00 -17.75
N THR A 421 -3.42 14.91 -17.75
CA THR A 421 -3.76 13.71 -18.52
C THR A 421 -3.99 12.56 -17.55
N PHE A 422 -5.23 12.11 -17.46
CA PHE A 422 -5.56 10.87 -16.80
C PHE A 422 -5.05 9.69 -17.65
N SER A 423 -4.41 8.72 -17.02
CA SER A 423 -3.91 7.51 -17.67
C SER A 423 -4.31 6.30 -16.85
N MET A 424 -4.74 5.24 -17.53
CA MET A 424 -5.07 3.95 -16.96
C MET A 424 -4.30 2.87 -17.69
N THR A 425 -3.78 1.87 -16.96
CA THR A 425 -3.07 0.72 -17.52
C THR A 425 -3.44 -0.58 -16.79
N GLY A 426 -3.06 -1.71 -17.38
CA GLY A 426 -3.18 -3.03 -16.73
C GLY A 426 -4.60 -3.62 -16.70
N ASN A 427 -5.57 -3.01 -17.40
CA ASN A 427 -6.94 -3.48 -17.45
C ASN A 427 -7.09 -4.82 -18.18
N GLN A 428 -7.90 -5.72 -17.64
CA GLN A 428 -8.35 -6.95 -18.28
C GLN A 428 -9.73 -6.78 -18.95
N GLY A 429 -10.58 -5.89 -18.38
CA GLY A 429 -11.84 -5.49 -18.97
C GLY A 429 -11.65 -4.57 -20.19
N SER A 430 -12.53 -4.68 -21.18
CA SER A 430 -12.50 -3.85 -22.39
C SER A 430 -13.49 -2.69 -22.37
N PHE A 431 -14.49 -2.73 -21.49
CA PHE A 431 -15.48 -1.65 -21.35
C PHE A 431 -15.11 -0.77 -20.18
N PHE A 432 -15.02 0.52 -20.41
CA PHE A 432 -14.50 1.47 -19.46
C PHE A 432 -15.56 2.49 -19.05
N THR A 433 -15.58 2.83 -17.77
CA THR A 433 -16.39 3.90 -17.20
C THR A 433 -15.50 4.76 -16.32
N LEU A 434 -15.56 6.07 -16.47
CA LEU A 434 -14.85 7.03 -15.65
C LEU A 434 -15.81 8.10 -15.13
N LEU A 435 -15.76 8.32 -13.83
CA LEU A 435 -16.42 9.46 -13.19
C LEU A 435 -15.45 10.20 -12.27
N ASN A 436 -15.71 11.45 -12.02
CA ASN A 436 -15.03 12.28 -11.03
C ASN A 436 -16.03 12.68 -9.94
N LEU A 437 -15.58 12.66 -8.71
CA LEU A 437 -16.25 13.23 -7.56
C LEU A 437 -15.50 14.49 -7.16
N ALA A 438 -16.06 15.64 -7.46
CA ALA A 438 -15.48 16.93 -7.11
C ALA A 438 -15.38 17.13 -5.59
N SER A 439 -14.60 18.12 -5.15
CA SER A 439 -14.36 18.40 -3.72
C SER A 439 -15.64 18.56 -2.90
N ASP A 440 -16.71 18.98 -3.53
CA ASP A 440 -18.01 19.24 -2.94
C ASP A 440 -19.01 18.07 -3.03
N GLY A 441 -18.58 16.92 -3.54
CA GLY A 441 -19.43 15.75 -3.75
C GLY A 441 -20.22 15.78 -5.06
N THR A 442 -19.99 16.77 -5.93
CA THR A 442 -20.58 16.79 -7.27
C THR A 442 -20.03 15.64 -8.10
N VAL A 443 -20.92 14.91 -8.75
CA VAL A 443 -20.61 13.80 -9.66
C VAL A 443 -20.44 14.35 -11.06
N ASN A 444 -19.32 14.07 -11.71
CA ASN A 444 -19.09 14.36 -13.11
C ASN A 444 -18.88 13.05 -13.87
N PHE A 445 -19.77 12.73 -14.79
CA PHE A 445 -19.64 11.57 -15.64
C PHE A 445 -18.72 11.91 -16.81
N LEU A 446 -17.56 11.24 -16.91
CA LEU A 446 -16.48 11.63 -17.80
C LEU A 446 -16.29 10.69 -18.99
N TYR A 447 -16.70 9.42 -18.88
CA TYR A 447 -16.51 8.44 -19.95
C TYR A 447 -17.44 7.24 -19.78
N PRO A 448 -18.02 6.66 -20.86
CA PRO A 448 -17.95 7.16 -22.24
C PRO A 448 -18.94 8.32 -22.47
N LEU A 449 -18.51 9.34 -23.20
CA LEU A 449 -19.40 10.40 -23.67
C LEU A 449 -19.96 10.00 -25.02
N ALA A 450 -21.28 9.93 -25.16
CA ALA A 450 -21.99 9.57 -26.37
C ALA A 450 -22.62 10.81 -27.04
N GLY A 451 -22.75 10.80 -28.37
CA GLY A 451 -23.63 11.69 -29.09
C GLY A 451 -23.02 12.84 -29.87
N GLY A 452 -21.74 12.78 -30.23
CA GLY A 452 -21.09 13.77 -31.10
C GLY A 452 -20.14 13.13 -32.13
N PRO A 453 -19.56 13.91 -33.05
CA PRO A 453 -18.53 13.44 -33.96
C PRO A 453 -17.28 12.92 -33.24
N ASP A 454 -17.11 13.30 -31.97
CA ASP A 454 -16.02 12.89 -31.08
C ASP A 454 -16.50 11.93 -29.97
N SER A 455 -17.51 11.08 -30.25
CA SER A 455 -18.00 10.10 -29.27
C SER A 455 -16.91 9.10 -28.91
N ASP A 456 -16.79 8.81 -27.60
CA ASP A 456 -15.80 7.88 -27.08
C ASP A 456 -16.04 6.44 -27.58
N PRO A 457 -14.97 5.67 -27.82
CA PRO A 457 -15.11 4.26 -28.17
C PRO A 457 -15.71 3.48 -26.99
N LEU A 458 -16.67 2.62 -27.26
CA LEU A 458 -17.26 1.74 -26.24
C LEU A 458 -16.25 0.72 -25.69
N GLN A 459 -15.22 0.40 -26.47
CA GLN A 459 -14.17 -0.54 -26.08
C GLN A 459 -12.82 0.14 -26.08
N ILE A 460 -12.05 -0.10 -25.03
CA ILE A 460 -10.66 0.33 -24.89
C ILE A 460 -9.69 -0.86 -25.08
N PRO A 461 -8.44 -0.61 -25.48
CA PRO A 461 -7.42 -1.64 -25.56
C PRO A 461 -7.14 -2.28 -24.20
N ARG A 462 -6.99 -3.60 -24.15
CA ARG A 462 -6.56 -4.31 -22.95
C ARG A 462 -5.06 -4.19 -22.76
N GLY A 463 -4.61 -4.03 -21.51
CA GLY A 463 -3.21 -4.04 -21.13
C GLY A 463 -2.35 -2.92 -21.74
N ARG A 464 -2.96 -1.94 -22.40
CA ARG A 464 -2.26 -0.77 -22.97
C ARG A 464 -2.70 0.50 -22.28
N PRO A 465 -1.79 1.51 -22.17
CA PRO A 465 -2.17 2.80 -21.61
C PRO A 465 -3.33 3.44 -22.36
N TYR A 466 -4.39 3.78 -21.63
CA TYR A 466 -5.50 4.58 -22.14
C TYR A 466 -5.46 5.94 -21.48
N ARG A 467 -5.53 7.04 -22.27
CA ARG A 467 -5.28 8.39 -21.80
C ARG A 467 -6.41 9.34 -22.18
N ILE A 468 -6.82 10.16 -21.21
CA ILE A 468 -7.85 11.18 -21.39
C ILE A 468 -7.33 12.53 -20.86
N PRO A 469 -7.29 13.58 -21.69
CA PRO A 469 -6.89 14.91 -21.26
C PRO A 469 -8.04 15.65 -20.56
N PHE A 470 -7.73 16.38 -19.48
CA PHE A 470 -8.66 17.24 -18.75
C PHE A 470 -8.07 18.63 -18.52
N THR A 471 -8.93 19.58 -18.15
CA THR A 471 -8.53 20.91 -17.71
C THR A 471 -9.14 21.16 -16.32
N VAL A 472 -8.33 21.57 -15.37
CA VAL A 472 -8.73 21.82 -13.98
C VAL A 472 -9.68 23.03 -13.92
N GLN A 473 -10.85 22.83 -13.28
CA GLN A 473 -11.90 23.81 -13.08
C GLN A 473 -12.47 23.75 -11.65
N PRO A 474 -13.12 24.81 -11.14
CA PRO A 474 -13.78 24.76 -9.84
C PRO A 474 -14.92 23.71 -9.81
N PRO A 475 -15.32 23.22 -8.60
CA PRO A 475 -14.81 23.61 -7.27
C PRO A 475 -13.42 23.04 -6.98
N TYR A 476 -12.63 23.72 -6.13
CA TYR A 476 -11.28 23.28 -5.77
C TYR A 476 -11.25 22.55 -4.44
N GLY A 477 -10.26 21.70 -4.26
CA GLY A 477 -10.03 20.86 -3.10
C GLY A 477 -9.59 19.46 -3.51
N ALA A 478 -9.98 18.44 -2.77
CA ALA A 478 -9.73 17.06 -3.13
C ALA A 478 -10.79 16.55 -4.11
N ASP A 479 -10.39 16.19 -5.30
CA ASP A 479 -11.21 15.49 -6.30
C ASP A 479 -10.82 14.01 -6.37
N HIS A 480 -11.74 13.14 -6.77
CA HIS A 480 -11.45 11.71 -6.91
C HIS A 480 -11.98 11.20 -8.25
N PHE A 481 -11.08 10.62 -9.04
CA PHE A 481 -11.44 9.83 -10.20
C PHE A 481 -11.76 8.40 -9.77
N ILE A 482 -12.89 7.88 -10.21
CA ILE A 482 -13.26 6.47 -10.06
C ILE A 482 -13.29 5.85 -11.45
N ALA A 483 -12.43 4.87 -11.66
CA ALA A 483 -12.31 4.12 -12.91
C ALA A 483 -12.85 2.70 -12.73
N ILE A 484 -13.61 2.23 -13.70
CA ILE A 484 -14.26 0.92 -13.69
C ILE A 484 -14.00 0.27 -15.04
N THR A 485 -13.47 -0.96 -15.05
CA THR A 485 -13.45 -1.77 -16.27
C THR A 485 -14.26 -3.05 -16.08
N THR A 486 -14.92 -3.47 -17.16
CA THR A 486 -15.74 -4.67 -17.17
C THR A 486 -15.54 -5.46 -18.45
N THR A 487 -15.92 -6.74 -18.44
CA THR A 487 -15.89 -7.60 -19.63
C THR A 487 -17.12 -7.45 -20.51
N GLN A 488 -18.19 -6.85 -20.00
CA GLN A 488 -19.45 -6.59 -20.69
C GLN A 488 -19.80 -5.10 -20.62
N PRO A 489 -20.49 -4.55 -21.64
CA PRO A 489 -20.93 -3.16 -21.59
C PRO A 489 -22.02 -2.94 -20.54
N LEU A 490 -22.05 -1.74 -19.94
CA LEU A 490 -22.98 -1.35 -18.88
C LEU A 490 -23.86 -0.15 -19.29
N PRO A 491 -24.68 -0.23 -20.35
CA PRO A 491 -25.44 0.92 -20.84
C PRO A 491 -26.45 1.47 -19.82
N ALA A 492 -27.04 0.62 -18.99
CA ALA A 492 -27.97 1.07 -17.94
C ALA A 492 -27.24 1.87 -16.87
N LEU A 493 -26.06 1.42 -16.42
CA LEU A 493 -25.24 2.19 -15.48
C LEU A 493 -24.87 3.57 -16.05
N HIS A 494 -24.50 3.63 -17.34
CA HIS A 494 -24.12 4.90 -17.97
C HIS A 494 -25.31 5.87 -18.03
N GLN A 495 -26.52 5.39 -18.35
CA GLN A 495 -27.73 6.24 -18.35
C GLN A 495 -28.04 6.77 -16.94
N ASP A 496 -27.95 5.91 -15.94
CA ASP A 496 -28.21 6.32 -14.55
C ASP A 496 -27.15 7.32 -14.06
N LEU A 497 -25.86 7.11 -14.34
CA LEU A 497 -24.78 8.04 -13.98
C LEU A 497 -24.93 9.40 -14.69
N LEU A 498 -25.30 9.39 -15.97
CA LEU A 498 -25.59 10.62 -16.72
C LEU A 498 -26.74 11.43 -16.09
N SER A 499 -27.74 10.77 -15.49
CA SER A 499 -28.82 11.46 -14.79
C SER A 499 -28.37 12.18 -13.51
N LEU A 500 -27.23 11.78 -12.96
CA LEU A 500 -26.60 12.35 -11.76
C LEU A 500 -25.51 13.39 -12.09
N ASP A 501 -25.15 13.56 -13.36
CA ASP A 501 -24.11 14.48 -13.78
C ASP A 501 -24.38 15.91 -13.30
N GLY A 502 -23.37 16.58 -12.76
CA GLY A 502 -23.47 17.91 -12.18
C GLY A 502 -24.22 18.00 -10.84
N ARG A 503 -24.54 16.87 -10.20
CA ARG A 503 -25.28 16.84 -8.91
C ARG A 503 -24.40 16.31 -7.78
N SER A 504 -24.61 16.79 -6.56
CA SER A 504 -24.02 16.18 -5.36
C SER A 504 -24.81 14.92 -4.99
N ALA A 505 -24.41 13.78 -5.53
CA ALA A 505 -25.16 12.54 -5.53
C ALA A 505 -24.29 11.30 -5.25
N ALA A 506 -23.20 11.43 -4.48
CA ALA A 506 -22.27 10.33 -4.21
C ALA A 506 -22.95 9.10 -3.54
N ALA A 507 -23.91 9.33 -2.65
CA ALA A 507 -24.68 8.24 -2.04
C ALA A 507 -25.48 7.43 -3.08
N GLN A 508 -26.06 8.11 -4.08
CA GLN A 508 -26.79 7.46 -5.18
C GLN A 508 -25.82 6.68 -6.08
N VAL A 509 -24.64 7.23 -6.38
CA VAL A 509 -23.58 6.52 -7.14
C VAL A 509 -23.22 5.21 -6.43
N ALA A 510 -23.08 5.21 -5.10
CA ALA A 510 -22.78 3.99 -4.35
C ALA A 510 -23.86 2.88 -4.54
N ILE A 511 -25.12 3.28 -4.60
CA ILE A 511 -26.24 2.36 -4.87
C ILE A 511 -26.15 1.81 -6.29
N LEU A 512 -25.98 2.69 -7.28
CA LEU A 512 -25.90 2.31 -8.69
C LEU A 512 -24.74 1.36 -8.97
N LEU A 513 -23.54 1.66 -8.43
CA LEU A 513 -22.39 0.78 -8.57
C LEU A 513 -22.65 -0.60 -7.96
N SER A 514 -23.27 -0.65 -6.77
CA SER A 514 -23.59 -1.93 -6.13
C SER A 514 -24.62 -2.74 -6.93
N GLN A 515 -25.61 -2.08 -7.55
CA GLN A 515 -26.69 -2.74 -8.31
C GLN A 515 -26.21 -3.23 -9.68
N HIS A 516 -25.52 -2.38 -10.44
CA HIS A 516 -25.16 -2.68 -11.83
C HIS A 516 -23.89 -3.53 -11.97
N LEU A 517 -22.98 -3.46 -10.99
CA LEU A 517 -21.73 -4.21 -11.03
C LEU A 517 -21.84 -5.60 -10.38
N ALA A 518 -22.84 -5.86 -9.57
CA ALA A 518 -23.03 -7.15 -8.90
C ALA A 518 -23.06 -8.31 -9.90
N GLY A 519 -22.26 -9.33 -9.65
CA GLY A 519 -22.14 -10.50 -10.54
C GLY A 519 -21.30 -10.28 -11.80
N GLN A 520 -20.79 -9.07 -12.05
CA GLN A 520 -19.90 -8.76 -13.17
C GLN A 520 -18.44 -9.02 -12.81
N MET A 521 -17.62 -9.24 -13.84
CA MET A 521 -16.16 -9.20 -13.71
C MET A 521 -15.73 -7.75 -13.79
N VAL A 522 -15.31 -7.20 -12.63
CA VAL A 522 -15.05 -5.77 -12.46
C VAL A 522 -13.64 -5.56 -11.93
N GLU A 523 -12.96 -4.57 -12.47
CA GLU A 523 -11.77 -3.97 -11.89
C GLU A 523 -12.09 -2.52 -11.55
N LEU A 524 -11.63 -2.08 -10.38
CA LEU A 524 -11.88 -0.75 -9.87
C LEU A 524 -10.57 -0.04 -9.57
N GLY A 525 -10.55 1.28 -9.74
CA GLY A 525 -9.46 2.13 -9.32
C GLY A 525 -9.96 3.47 -8.81
N VAL A 526 -9.24 4.04 -7.88
CA VAL A 526 -9.48 5.40 -7.36
C VAL A 526 -8.19 6.19 -7.42
N HIS A 527 -8.26 7.42 -7.88
CA HIS A 527 -7.14 8.36 -7.88
C HIS A 527 -7.59 9.70 -7.33
N GLY A 528 -7.03 10.07 -6.18
CA GLY A 528 -7.24 11.39 -5.58
C GLY A 528 -6.35 12.44 -6.26
N VAL A 529 -6.86 13.64 -6.41
CA VAL A 529 -6.13 14.79 -6.94
C VAL A 529 -6.50 16.05 -6.16
N TYR A 530 -5.49 16.87 -5.84
CA TYR A 530 -5.71 18.13 -5.14
C TYR A 530 -5.66 19.29 -6.12
N THR A 531 -6.70 20.12 -6.08
CA THR A 531 -6.85 21.26 -6.97
C THR A 531 -6.95 22.57 -6.18
N GLY A 532 -6.50 23.66 -6.76
CA GLY A 532 -6.52 24.99 -6.14
C GLY A 532 -6.84 26.11 -7.13
N ALA A 533 -7.30 27.25 -6.59
CA ALA A 533 -7.34 28.49 -7.35
C ALA A 533 -5.91 28.93 -7.77
N ARG A 534 -5.80 29.83 -8.73
CA ARG A 534 -4.51 30.38 -9.18
C ARG A 534 -3.78 31.15 -8.09
#